data_86311f6ccbfe26a93362b35bcbd89e96
#
_entry.id   86311f6ccbfe26a93362b35bcbd89e96
#
_cell.length_a   1.000
_cell.length_b   1.000
_cell.length_c   1.000
_cell.angle_alpha   90.00
_cell.angle_beta   90.00
_cell.angle_gamma   90.00
#
_symmetry.space_group_name_H-M   'P 1'
#
loop_
_entity.id
_entity.type
_entity.pdbx_description
1 polymer ?
#
loop_
_entity_poly.entity_id
_entity_poly.type
_entity_poly.pdbx_seq_one_letter_code
_entity_poly.pdbx_strand_id
1 'polypeptide(L)'
;MIQDEQTLRRTTAKNIAAYRKAHKDTQLDLARKLNYSDKSVSKWERGEGLPDVYILAQIAQLYGITVSNLIGEEEPPKKSNPHFHIYVVLLSVALVFVIAAILFT
;
A
#
# COMPACT_ATOMS: atom_id res chain seq x y z
N MET A 1 -8.44 -14.57 17.22
CA MET A 1 -7.31 -14.88 18.12
C MET A 1 -6.56 -13.58 18.42
N ILE A 2 -6.30 -13.32 19.70
CA ILE A 2 -5.60 -12.10 20.10
C ILE A 2 -4.11 -12.31 19.85
N GLN A 3 -3.52 -11.42 19.05
CA GLN A 3 -2.08 -11.42 18.81
C GLN A 3 -1.36 -10.86 20.05
N ASP A 4 -0.16 -11.34 20.32
CA ASP A 4 0.67 -10.70 21.32
C ASP A 4 1.11 -9.31 20.86
N GLU A 5 1.53 -8.48 21.80
CA GLU A 5 1.88 -7.09 21.53
C GLU A 5 2.98 -6.96 20.48
N GLN A 6 4.00 -7.81 20.55
CA GLN A 6 5.13 -7.73 19.64
C GLN A 6 4.73 -8.11 18.21
N THR A 7 3.91 -9.14 18.06
CA THR A 7 3.37 -9.54 16.75
C THR A 7 2.50 -8.44 16.17
N LEU A 8 1.66 -7.82 17.01
CA LEU A 8 0.82 -6.70 16.58
C LEU A 8 1.65 -5.52 16.11
N ARG A 9 2.72 -5.17 16.82
CA ARG A 9 3.63 -4.09 16.42
C ARG A 9 4.29 -4.36 15.08
N ARG A 10 4.77 -5.58 14.86
CA ARG A 10 5.41 -5.98 13.60
C ARG A 10 4.44 -5.95 12.44
N THR A 11 3.26 -6.49 12.62
CA THR A 11 2.22 -6.54 11.59
C THR A 11 1.79 -5.12 11.21
N THR A 12 1.52 -4.29 12.21
CA THR A 12 1.12 -2.91 11.98
C THR A 12 2.24 -2.12 11.30
N ALA A 13 3.48 -2.30 11.72
CA ALA A 13 4.64 -1.65 11.12
C ALA A 13 4.76 -1.98 9.63
N LYS A 14 4.67 -3.27 9.30
CA LYS A 14 4.71 -3.75 7.92
C LYS A 14 3.58 -3.15 7.09
N ASN A 15 2.38 -3.13 7.64
CA ASN A 15 1.21 -2.66 6.90
C ASN A 15 1.24 -1.15 6.67
N ILE A 16 1.61 -0.36 7.69
CA ILE A 16 1.74 1.09 7.52
C ILE A 16 2.75 1.40 6.40
N ALA A 17 3.91 0.78 6.43
CA ALA A 17 4.93 1.00 5.42
C ALA A 17 4.44 0.59 4.02
N ALA A 18 3.74 -0.53 3.91
CA ALA A 18 3.25 -1.03 2.63
C ALA A 18 2.18 -0.11 2.03
N TYR A 19 1.20 0.32 2.80
CA TYR A 19 0.17 1.25 2.32
C TYR A 19 0.75 2.62 1.99
N ARG A 20 1.68 3.10 2.80
CA ARG A 20 2.38 4.35 2.53
C ARG A 20 3.10 4.31 1.19
N LYS A 21 3.88 3.26 0.96
CA LYS A 21 4.64 3.09 -0.29
C LYS A 21 3.72 2.90 -1.49
N ALA A 22 2.62 2.18 -1.32
CA ALA A 22 1.63 1.99 -2.38
C ALA A 22 1.02 3.32 -2.84
N HIS A 23 0.91 4.29 -1.95
CA HIS A 23 0.41 5.63 -2.26
C HIS A 23 1.53 6.61 -2.61
N LYS A 24 2.77 6.12 -2.75
CA LYS A 24 3.95 6.92 -3.12
C LYS A 24 4.26 8.04 -2.12
N ASP A 25 3.90 7.86 -0.87
CA ASP A 25 4.23 8.78 0.20
C ASP A 25 5.57 8.39 0.83
N THR A 26 6.40 9.39 1.15
CA THR A 26 7.56 9.20 2.02
C THR A 26 7.10 9.17 3.48
N GLN A 27 7.99 8.77 4.40
CA GLN A 27 7.70 8.86 5.83
C GLN A 27 7.39 10.31 6.24
N LEU A 28 8.11 11.26 5.66
CA LEU A 28 7.87 12.68 5.91
C LEU A 28 6.51 13.13 5.38
N ASP A 29 6.11 12.66 4.19
CA ASP A 29 4.80 12.98 3.63
C ASP A 29 3.68 12.50 4.54
N LEU A 30 3.77 11.27 5.02
CA LEU A 30 2.78 10.72 5.94
C LEU A 30 2.75 11.50 7.24
N ALA A 31 3.92 11.82 7.79
CA ALA A 31 4.02 12.61 9.02
C ALA A 31 3.33 13.96 8.87
N ARG A 32 3.56 14.64 7.77
CA ARG A 32 2.90 15.94 7.49
C ARG A 32 1.40 15.81 7.40
N LYS A 33 0.91 14.78 6.71
CA LYS A 33 -0.54 14.54 6.57
C LYS A 33 -1.22 14.23 7.89
N LEU A 34 -0.48 13.61 8.82
CA LEU A 34 -0.98 13.29 10.16
C LEU A 34 -0.71 14.39 11.18
N ASN A 35 0.04 15.41 10.80
CA ASN A 35 0.51 16.45 11.71
C ASN A 35 1.36 15.87 12.86
N TYR A 36 2.24 14.93 12.50
CA TYR A 36 3.16 14.25 13.40
C TYR A 36 4.60 14.42 12.91
N SER A 37 5.58 13.94 13.70
CA SER A 37 6.98 13.98 13.29
C SER A 37 7.34 12.78 12.42
N ASP A 38 8.31 12.96 11.53
CA ASP A 38 8.85 11.87 10.73
C ASP A 38 9.51 10.79 11.61
N LYS A 39 10.04 11.18 12.76
CA LYS A 39 10.60 10.25 13.75
C LYS A 39 9.54 9.30 14.29
N SER A 40 8.31 9.80 14.52
CA SER A 40 7.20 8.97 14.97
C SER A 40 6.83 7.92 13.92
N VAL A 41 6.69 8.34 12.67
CA VAL A 41 6.37 7.42 11.57
C VAL A 41 7.46 6.36 11.41
N SER A 42 8.72 6.78 11.45
CA SER A 42 9.86 5.88 11.37
C SER A 42 9.83 4.84 12.50
N LYS A 43 9.53 5.28 13.72
CA LYS A 43 9.41 4.42 14.90
C LYS A 43 8.32 3.37 14.74
N TRP A 44 7.14 3.78 14.25
CA TRP A 44 6.05 2.86 13.99
C TRP A 44 6.44 1.80 12.95
N GLU A 45 7.11 2.22 11.88
CA GLU A 45 7.50 1.31 10.79
C GLU A 45 8.65 0.36 11.17
N ARG A 46 9.40 0.68 12.24
CA ARG A 46 10.38 -0.25 12.80
C ARG A 46 9.79 -1.19 13.85
N GLY A 47 8.51 -1.06 14.15
CA GLY A 47 7.86 -1.86 15.18
C GLY A 47 8.25 -1.49 16.60
N GLU A 48 8.82 -0.30 16.81
CA GLU A 48 9.26 0.18 18.13
C GLU A 48 8.13 0.83 18.93
N GLY A 49 6.97 1.02 18.34
CA GLY A 49 5.80 1.56 18.99
C GLY A 49 4.59 1.43 18.10
N LEU A 50 3.41 1.60 18.66
CA LEU A 50 2.17 1.61 17.91
C LEU A 50 1.60 3.02 17.88
N PRO A 51 1.03 3.48 16.74
CA PRO A 51 0.21 4.66 16.76
C PRO A 51 -0.99 4.42 17.67
N ASP A 52 -1.50 5.48 18.31
CA ASP A 52 -2.74 5.35 19.07
C ASP A 52 -3.93 5.11 18.12
N VAL A 53 -5.09 4.79 18.70
CA VAL A 53 -6.29 4.44 17.92
C VAL A 53 -6.70 5.57 16.98
N TYR A 54 -6.60 6.81 17.45
CA TYR A 54 -6.97 7.99 16.67
C TYR A 54 -6.07 8.10 15.41
N ILE A 55 -4.78 7.92 15.58
CA ILE A 55 -3.82 7.98 14.46
C ILE A 55 -4.01 6.81 13.51
N LEU A 56 -4.27 5.61 14.04
CA LEU A 56 -4.59 4.46 13.19
C LEU A 56 -5.83 4.73 12.33
N ALA A 57 -6.86 5.33 12.92
CA ALA A 57 -8.06 5.70 12.20
C ALA A 57 -7.78 6.75 11.11
N GLN A 58 -6.92 7.72 11.40
CA GLN A 58 -6.52 8.74 10.43
C GLN A 58 -5.73 8.13 9.26
N ILE A 59 -4.80 7.22 9.54
CA ILE A 59 -4.04 6.52 8.49
C ILE A 59 -4.99 5.71 7.62
N ALA A 60 -5.93 4.99 8.24
CA ALA A 60 -6.91 4.19 7.52
C ALA A 60 -7.76 5.08 6.60
N GLN A 61 -8.25 6.20 7.09
CA GLN A 61 -9.04 7.13 6.30
C GLN A 61 -8.21 7.73 5.16
N LEU A 62 -6.98 8.11 5.43
CA LEU A 62 -6.07 8.69 4.44
C LEU A 62 -5.84 7.75 3.25
N TYR A 63 -5.67 6.46 3.53
CA TYR A 63 -5.36 5.47 2.50
C TYR A 63 -6.59 4.67 2.03
N GLY A 64 -7.78 5.04 2.49
CA GLY A 64 -9.01 4.38 2.04
C GLY A 64 -9.14 2.93 2.46
N ILE A 65 -8.64 2.60 3.63
CA ILE A 65 -8.65 1.25 4.19
C ILE A 65 -9.30 1.26 5.58
N THR A 66 -9.42 0.09 6.19
CA THR A 66 -9.92 -0.04 7.56
C THR A 66 -8.76 -0.12 8.55
N VAL A 67 -9.04 0.14 9.82
CA VAL A 67 -8.06 -0.10 10.90
C VAL A 67 -7.69 -1.58 10.94
N SER A 68 -8.65 -2.47 10.68
CA SER A 68 -8.38 -3.92 10.60
C SER A 68 -7.33 -4.26 9.53
N ASN A 69 -7.34 -3.57 8.40
CA ASN A 69 -6.31 -3.73 7.38
C ASN A 69 -4.91 -3.36 7.90
N LEU A 70 -4.83 -2.37 8.78
CA LEU A 70 -3.53 -1.93 9.33
C LEU A 70 -3.01 -2.90 10.39
N ILE A 71 -3.87 -3.40 11.26
CA ILE A 71 -3.47 -4.22 12.40
C ILE A 71 -3.64 -5.72 12.17
N GLY A 72 -4.34 -6.10 11.11
CA GLY A 72 -4.63 -7.48 10.79
C GLY A 72 -3.56 -8.14 9.93
N GLU A 73 -3.75 -9.43 9.66
CA GLU A 73 -2.85 -10.25 8.86
C GLU A 73 -3.20 -10.22 7.38
N GLU A 74 -4.17 -9.41 6.96
CA GLU A 74 -4.49 -9.23 5.55
C GLU A 74 -3.27 -8.66 4.82
N GLU A 75 -2.97 -9.23 3.66
CA GLU A 75 -1.81 -8.78 2.90
C GLU A 75 -2.01 -7.37 2.40
N PRO A 76 -1.02 -6.47 2.62
CA PRO A 76 -1.08 -5.13 2.04
C PRO A 76 -0.96 -5.20 0.52
N PRO A 77 -1.37 -4.12 -0.18
CA PRO A 77 -1.29 -4.09 -1.64
C PRO A 77 0.14 -4.28 -2.12
N LYS A 78 0.31 -5.13 -3.13
CA LYS A 78 1.60 -5.32 -3.78
C LYS A 78 1.84 -4.17 -4.75
N LYS A 79 3.12 -3.81 -4.93
CA LYS A 79 3.50 -2.87 -5.99
C LYS A 79 2.99 -3.41 -7.33
N SER A 80 2.26 -2.58 -8.09
CA SER A 80 1.91 -2.93 -9.45
C SER A 80 3.18 -3.09 -10.28
N ASN A 81 3.20 -4.10 -11.16
CA ASN A 81 4.30 -4.28 -12.09
C ASN A 81 4.34 -3.06 -13.03
N PRO A 82 5.45 -2.29 -13.07
CA PRO A 82 5.53 -1.09 -13.91
C PRO A 82 5.44 -1.41 -15.40
N HIS A 83 5.64 -2.66 -15.79
CA HIS A 83 5.55 -3.09 -17.19
C HIS A 83 4.16 -3.60 -17.58
N PHE A 84 3.22 -3.67 -16.63
CA PHE A 84 1.88 -4.18 -16.90
C PHE A 84 1.18 -3.43 -18.03
N HIS A 85 1.24 -2.10 -18.03
CA HIS A 85 0.64 -1.28 -19.06
C HIS A 85 1.26 -1.51 -20.43
N ILE A 86 2.56 -1.74 -20.49
CA ILE A 86 3.28 -2.04 -21.73
C ILE A 86 2.77 -3.36 -22.32
N TYR A 87 2.61 -4.40 -21.51
CA TYR A 87 2.09 -5.69 -21.97
C TYR A 87 0.66 -5.58 -22.48
N VAL A 88 -0.19 -4.82 -21.79
CA VAL A 88 -1.58 -4.62 -22.22
C VAL A 88 -1.63 -3.90 -23.57
N VAL A 89 -0.82 -2.86 -23.77
CA VAL A 89 -0.75 -2.12 -25.03
C VAL A 89 -0.24 -3.02 -26.16
N LEU A 90 0.83 -3.79 -25.93
CA LEU A 90 1.38 -4.70 -26.94
C LEU A 90 0.38 -5.76 -27.36
N LEU A 91 -0.34 -6.37 -26.42
CA LEU A 91 -1.37 -7.36 -26.72
C LEU A 91 -2.53 -6.75 -27.53
N SER A 92 -2.93 -5.51 -27.19
CA SER A 92 -3.99 -4.81 -27.92
C SER A 92 -3.58 -4.52 -29.36
N VAL A 93 -2.35 -4.06 -29.59
CA VAL A 93 -1.82 -3.80 -30.94
C VAL A 93 -1.75 -5.10 -31.74
N ALA A 94 -1.24 -6.18 -31.15
CA ALA A 94 -1.15 -7.48 -31.81
C ALA A 94 -2.54 -7.98 -32.24
N LEU A 95 -3.54 -7.81 -31.39
CA LEU A 95 -4.91 -8.20 -31.71
C LEU A 95 -5.46 -7.42 -32.90
N VAL A 96 -5.21 -6.11 -32.95
CA VAL A 96 -5.64 -5.26 -34.07
C VAL A 96 -5.00 -5.72 -35.38
N PHE A 97 -3.71 -6.05 -35.40
CA PHE A 97 -3.04 -6.57 -36.57
C PHE A 97 -3.61 -7.91 -37.04
N VAL A 98 -3.94 -8.79 -36.13
CA VAL A 98 -4.55 -10.09 -36.45
C VAL A 98 -5.93 -9.89 -37.09
N ILE A 99 -6.75 -9.02 -36.53
CA ILE A 99 -8.09 -8.71 -37.05
C ILE A 99 -7.97 -8.09 -38.45
N ALA A 100 -7.06 -7.15 -38.64
CA ALA A 100 -6.82 -6.54 -39.95
C ALA A 100 -6.38 -7.54 -40.99
N ALA A 101 -5.49 -8.48 -40.63
CA ALA A 101 -5.05 -9.55 -41.54
C ALA A 101 -6.20 -10.45 -41.95
N ILE A 102 -7.10 -10.79 -41.05
CA ILE A 102 -8.29 -11.60 -41.35
C ILE A 102 -9.23 -10.85 -42.29
N LEU A 103 -9.45 -9.56 -42.07
CA LEU A 103 -10.37 -8.76 -42.89
C LEU A 103 -9.85 -8.49 -44.30
N PHE A 104 -8.52 -8.48 -44.50
CA PHE A 104 -7.90 -8.22 -45.80
C PHE A 104 -7.57 -9.48 -46.60
N THR A 105 -7.90 -10.65 -46.06
CA THR A 105 -7.87 -11.91 -46.82
C THR A 105 -9.26 -12.31 -47.25
#